data_b642b21c108a2f31b5d3dca62851dbdd
#
_entry.id   b642b21c108a2f31b5d3dca62851dbdd
#
_cell.length_a   1.000
_cell.length_b   1.000
_cell.length_c   1.000
_cell.angle_alpha   90.00
_cell.angle_beta   90.00
_cell.angle_gamma   90.00
#
_symmetry.space_group_name_H-M   'P 1'
#
loop_
_entity.id
_entity.type
_entity.pdbx_description
1 polymer ?
#
loop_
_entity_poly.entity_id
_entity_poly.type
_entity_poly.pdbx_seq_one_letter_code
_entity_poly.pdbx_strand_id
1 'polypeptide(L)'
;MSDAVVTRFAPSPTGYLHIGGARTALFNWLYARGRGGKFLLRIEDTDRERSTPEATKAILKGLEWLGLDHDGDAVSQFESADRHREVALQLLAEGKAYKCFSTQDEIQAFRDTAKAEGKSTLFKSPWRDSATTDHPNLPFVVRIKAPQEGSTVISDEVQGDVTINNKQLDDMVLLRSGGTPVYMLAVVVDDHDMGVTHVIRGDDHLNNAARQMMIYTAMGWNVPVWAHIPLIHGPDGKKLSKRHGALGVEEYQAMGYPASGMRNYLARLGWSHGDDEFFSDAQAKEWFGFDGIGKSPARFDFKKLENLCGQQIADSENAALLRELEEFFAVTGAPSLSDEKKQLLTDGMYCLKERAKTYPELIDKAEFILVDRPVIPDEKSSKNLDNVSRGILNELTPHLQNASWDRENLEAATNTVAEANEIKFGKLAGPMRAALAGRAATPSVFDMILVLGKEETIARLNDAAEVEEG
;
A
#
# COMPACT_ATOMS: atom_id res chain seq x y z
N MET A 1 -16.46 -27.30 -14.54
CA MET A 1 -16.63 -25.92 -14.05
C MET A 1 -15.28 -25.55 -13.47
N SER A 2 -14.62 -24.51 -13.94
CA SER A 2 -13.38 -24.06 -13.29
C SER A 2 -13.76 -23.60 -11.89
N ASP A 3 -13.10 -24.17 -10.88
CA ASP A 3 -13.32 -23.72 -9.50
C ASP A 3 -13.07 -22.21 -9.43
N ALA A 4 -13.95 -21.50 -8.70
CA ALA A 4 -13.82 -20.05 -8.55
C ALA A 4 -12.46 -19.72 -7.92
N VAL A 5 -11.78 -18.69 -8.44
CA VAL A 5 -10.50 -18.24 -7.91
C VAL A 5 -10.66 -17.78 -6.47
N VAL A 6 -9.86 -18.32 -5.57
CA VAL A 6 -9.77 -17.88 -4.17
C VAL A 6 -8.31 -17.60 -3.84
N THR A 7 -8.02 -16.34 -3.55
CA THR A 7 -6.70 -15.90 -3.07
C THR A 7 -6.79 -15.45 -1.62
N ARG A 8 -5.67 -15.25 -0.97
CA ARG A 8 -5.62 -14.70 0.39
C ARG A 8 -4.38 -13.83 0.61
N PHE A 9 -4.55 -12.80 1.43
CA PHE A 9 -3.45 -12.13 2.09
C PHE A 9 -3.31 -12.68 3.51
N ALA A 10 -2.10 -13.03 3.92
CA ALA A 10 -1.85 -13.70 5.19
C ALA A 10 -0.71 -13.01 5.96
N PRO A 11 -0.95 -11.79 6.50
CA PRO A 11 0.07 -11.04 7.23
C PRO A 11 0.25 -11.55 8.67
N SER A 12 1.51 -11.53 9.15
CA SER A 12 1.79 -11.67 10.58
C SER A 12 1.65 -10.30 11.25
N PRO A 13 0.85 -10.14 12.32
CA PRO A 13 0.57 -8.86 12.95
C PRO A 13 1.69 -8.44 13.92
N THR A 14 2.91 -8.27 13.38
CA THR A 14 4.12 -7.87 14.12
C THR A 14 4.49 -6.41 13.93
N GLY A 15 3.62 -5.62 13.29
CA GLY A 15 3.80 -4.21 13.00
C GLY A 15 2.82 -3.70 11.95
N TYR A 16 3.14 -2.58 11.34
CA TYR A 16 2.33 -1.93 10.32
C TYR A 16 2.34 -2.67 8.98
N LEU A 17 1.35 -2.40 8.12
CA LEU A 17 1.31 -2.91 6.76
C LEU A 17 2.38 -2.19 5.91
N HIS A 18 3.56 -2.80 5.78
CA HIS A 18 4.61 -2.22 4.96
C HIS A 18 4.35 -2.40 3.45
N ILE A 19 5.01 -1.59 2.63
CA ILE A 19 4.86 -1.54 1.16
C ILE A 19 4.90 -2.94 0.51
N GLY A 20 5.81 -3.83 0.93
CA GLY A 20 5.91 -5.18 0.37
C GLY A 20 4.68 -6.04 0.67
N GLY A 21 4.13 -5.93 1.89
CA GLY A 21 2.87 -6.56 2.28
C GLY A 21 1.69 -5.99 1.50
N ALA A 22 1.61 -4.66 1.40
CA ALA A 22 0.57 -3.96 0.65
C ALA A 22 0.56 -4.37 -0.82
N ARG A 23 1.73 -4.49 -1.48
CA ARG A 23 1.84 -4.98 -2.85
C ARG A 23 1.36 -6.43 -2.96
N THR A 24 1.74 -7.29 -2.01
CA THR A 24 1.29 -8.69 -2.00
C THR A 24 -0.22 -8.77 -1.84
N ALA A 25 -0.81 -7.97 -0.95
CA ALA A 25 -2.27 -7.87 -0.80
C ALA A 25 -2.93 -7.40 -2.11
N LEU A 26 -2.40 -6.33 -2.72
CA LEU A 26 -2.91 -5.80 -3.99
C LEU A 26 -2.87 -6.85 -5.12
N PHE A 27 -1.79 -7.62 -5.27
CA PHE A 27 -1.69 -8.65 -6.30
C PHE A 27 -2.71 -9.78 -6.10
N ASN A 28 -2.92 -10.22 -4.85
CA ASN A 28 -3.97 -11.18 -4.52
C ASN A 28 -5.37 -10.62 -4.82
N TRP A 29 -5.62 -9.38 -4.45
CA TRP A 29 -6.88 -8.68 -4.69
C TRP A 29 -7.16 -8.50 -6.19
N LEU A 30 -6.19 -8.00 -6.96
CA LEU A 30 -6.33 -7.81 -8.41
C LEU A 30 -6.61 -9.14 -9.12
N TYR A 31 -5.86 -10.19 -8.76
CA TYR A 31 -6.03 -11.50 -9.39
C TYR A 31 -7.41 -12.10 -9.11
N ALA A 32 -7.89 -12.01 -7.87
CA ALA A 32 -9.21 -12.49 -7.49
C ALA A 32 -10.31 -11.65 -8.14
N ARG A 33 -10.29 -10.32 -7.96
CA ARG A 33 -11.35 -9.43 -8.45
C ARG A 33 -11.46 -9.43 -9.98
N GLY A 34 -10.34 -9.48 -10.70
CA GLY A 34 -10.33 -9.56 -12.16
C GLY A 34 -10.92 -10.86 -12.72
N ARG A 35 -11.08 -11.89 -11.90
CA ARG A 35 -11.65 -13.21 -12.28
C ARG A 35 -12.98 -13.53 -11.59
N GLY A 36 -13.61 -12.52 -10.96
CA GLY A 36 -14.86 -12.71 -10.22
C GLY A 36 -14.73 -13.66 -9.03
N GLY A 37 -13.51 -13.81 -8.51
CA GLY A 37 -13.16 -14.69 -7.40
C GLY A 37 -13.22 -14.01 -6.04
N LYS A 38 -12.74 -14.70 -5.00
CA LYS A 38 -12.69 -14.22 -3.62
C LYS A 38 -11.27 -13.86 -3.20
N PHE A 39 -11.16 -12.75 -2.47
CA PHE A 39 -9.95 -12.33 -1.78
C PHE A 39 -10.17 -12.44 -0.28
N LEU A 40 -9.48 -13.35 0.39
CA LEU A 40 -9.62 -13.63 1.82
C LEU A 40 -8.50 -12.99 2.63
N LEU A 41 -8.75 -12.79 3.92
CA LEU A 41 -7.75 -12.30 4.86
C LEU A 41 -7.56 -13.30 6.00
N ARG A 42 -6.29 -13.68 6.27
CA ARG A 42 -5.89 -14.47 7.43
C ARG A 42 -4.83 -13.73 8.22
N ILE A 43 -5.01 -13.61 9.51
CA ILE A 43 -4.02 -13.04 10.42
C ILE A 43 -3.18 -14.19 10.99
N GLU A 44 -1.87 -14.20 10.68
CA GLU A 44 -0.93 -15.22 11.15
C GLU A 44 -0.38 -14.84 12.52
N ASP A 45 -1.20 -14.99 13.56
CA ASP A 45 -1.01 -14.57 14.95
C ASP A 45 -0.60 -15.71 15.89
N THR A 46 0.00 -16.77 15.36
CA THR A 46 0.47 -17.93 16.17
C THR A 46 1.61 -17.58 17.12
N ASP A 47 2.41 -16.56 16.83
CA ASP A 47 3.41 -16.00 17.73
C ASP A 47 2.76 -14.91 18.61
N ARG A 48 2.20 -15.33 19.75
CA ARG A 48 1.43 -14.47 20.67
C ARG A 48 2.28 -13.37 21.34
N GLU A 49 3.58 -13.57 21.45
CA GLU A 49 4.48 -12.56 22.05
C GLU A 49 4.70 -11.38 21.11
N ARG A 50 4.70 -11.63 19.80
CA ARG A 50 4.94 -10.62 18.76
C ARG A 50 3.66 -10.10 18.10
N SER A 51 2.56 -10.80 18.25
CA SER A 51 1.27 -10.45 17.65
C SER A 51 0.46 -9.58 18.60
N THR A 52 0.13 -8.35 18.16
CA THR A 52 -0.66 -7.42 18.97
C THR A 52 -1.96 -7.04 18.27
N PRO A 53 -3.04 -6.76 19.05
CA PRO A 53 -4.30 -6.26 18.50
C PRO A 53 -4.13 -4.95 17.73
N GLU A 54 -3.22 -4.08 18.19
CA GLU A 54 -2.91 -2.80 17.56
C GLU A 54 -2.29 -3.01 16.17
N ALA A 55 -1.38 -3.97 16.02
CA ALA A 55 -0.78 -4.31 14.73
C ALA A 55 -1.83 -4.89 13.76
N THR A 56 -2.73 -5.76 14.26
CA THR A 56 -3.86 -6.26 13.46
C THR A 56 -4.74 -5.12 12.98
N LYS A 57 -5.12 -4.21 13.88
CA LYS A 57 -5.94 -3.04 13.54
C LYS A 57 -5.23 -2.12 12.53
N ALA A 58 -3.92 -1.94 12.64
CA ALA A 58 -3.14 -1.14 11.70
C ALA A 58 -3.13 -1.77 10.29
N ILE A 59 -2.98 -3.10 10.20
CA ILE A 59 -3.07 -3.83 8.93
C ILE A 59 -4.44 -3.64 8.28
N LEU A 60 -5.53 -3.82 9.05
CA LEU A 60 -6.90 -3.65 8.55
C LEU A 60 -7.15 -2.23 8.04
N LYS A 61 -6.73 -1.21 8.79
CA LYS A 61 -6.82 0.19 8.36
C LYS A 61 -6.01 0.47 7.10
N GLY A 62 -4.82 -0.12 6.97
CA GLY A 62 -4.01 0.03 5.77
C GLY A 62 -4.66 -0.59 4.54
N LEU A 63 -5.30 -1.75 4.67
CA LEU A 63 -6.07 -2.38 3.60
C LEU A 63 -7.32 -1.56 3.24
N GLU A 64 -8.04 -1.06 4.24
CA GLU A 64 -9.21 -0.19 4.08
C GLU A 64 -8.84 1.09 3.31
N TRP A 65 -7.77 1.79 3.73
CA TRP A 65 -7.28 2.97 3.03
C TRP A 65 -6.91 2.67 1.58
N LEU A 66 -6.24 1.53 1.32
CA LEU A 66 -5.92 1.11 -0.04
C LEU A 66 -7.15 0.58 -0.81
N GLY A 67 -8.34 0.52 -0.23
CA GLY A 67 -9.55 0.02 -0.88
C GLY A 67 -9.45 -1.47 -1.24
N LEU A 68 -8.66 -2.25 -0.51
CA LEU A 68 -8.47 -3.69 -0.73
C LEU A 68 -9.45 -4.47 0.15
N ASP A 69 -10.71 -4.44 -0.23
CA ASP A 69 -11.81 -5.13 0.44
C ASP A 69 -11.64 -6.65 0.38
N HIS A 70 -11.79 -7.34 1.51
CA HIS A 70 -11.74 -8.80 1.58
C HIS A 70 -13.14 -9.40 1.79
N ASP A 71 -13.30 -10.66 1.36
CA ASP A 71 -14.56 -11.40 1.50
C ASP A 71 -14.62 -12.12 2.84
N GLY A 72 -15.71 -11.92 3.57
CA GLY A 72 -15.93 -12.52 4.88
C GLY A 72 -15.06 -11.91 5.99
N ASP A 73 -15.05 -12.56 7.14
CA ASP A 73 -14.28 -12.12 8.30
C ASP A 73 -12.80 -12.49 8.17
N ALA A 74 -11.92 -11.71 8.80
CA ALA A 74 -10.51 -12.04 8.91
C ALA A 74 -10.34 -13.28 9.82
N VAL A 75 -9.70 -14.34 9.32
CA VAL A 75 -9.46 -15.57 10.05
C VAL A 75 -8.23 -15.45 10.93
N SER A 76 -8.33 -15.76 12.23
CA SER A 76 -7.16 -15.90 13.12
C SER A 76 -6.55 -17.29 12.99
N GLN A 77 -5.27 -17.37 12.67
CA GLN A 77 -4.55 -18.64 12.59
C GLN A 77 -4.43 -19.31 13.96
N PHE A 78 -4.33 -18.52 15.03
CA PHE A 78 -4.24 -19.02 16.39
C PHE A 78 -5.55 -19.73 16.82
N GLU A 79 -6.70 -19.21 16.43
CA GLU A 79 -8.00 -19.81 16.74
C GLU A 79 -8.20 -21.18 16.06
N SER A 80 -7.50 -21.45 14.97
CA SER A 80 -7.53 -22.72 14.23
C SER A 80 -6.56 -23.78 14.80
N ALA A 81 -5.87 -23.52 15.93
CA ALA A 81 -4.81 -24.38 16.44
C ALA A 81 -5.27 -25.83 16.73
N ASP A 82 -6.51 -26.05 17.17
CA ASP A 82 -7.06 -27.38 17.40
C ASP A 82 -7.24 -28.15 16.09
N ARG A 83 -7.68 -27.50 15.04
CA ARG A 83 -7.80 -28.07 13.70
C ARG A 83 -6.42 -28.46 13.13
N HIS A 84 -5.42 -27.61 13.31
CA HIS A 84 -4.04 -27.94 12.93
C HIS A 84 -3.52 -29.17 13.66
N ARG A 85 -3.83 -29.28 14.95
CA ARG A 85 -3.45 -30.46 15.78
C ARG A 85 -4.15 -31.73 15.30
N GLU A 86 -5.45 -31.63 14.98
CA GLU A 86 -6.21 -32.75 14.43
C GLU A 86 -5.55 -33.32 13.16
N VAL A 87 -5.19 -32.47 12.19
CA VAL A 87 -4.53 -32.88 10.94
C VAL A 87 -3.18 -33.54 11.20
N ALA A 88 -2.37 -33.01 12.12
CA ALA A 88 -1.10 -33.63 12.46
C ALA A 88 -1.28 -35.00 13.09
N LEU A 89 -2.28 -35.18 13.95
CA LEU A 89 -2.61 -36.47 14.60
C LEU A 89 -3.20 -37.46 13.58
N GLN A 90 -3.97 -37.00 12.60
CA GLN A 90 -4.42 -37.83 11.48
C GLN A 90 -3.24 -38.35 10.67
N LEU A 91 -2.30 -37.52 10.29
CA LEU A 91 -1.06 -37.92 9.59
C LEU A 91 -0.25 -38.96 10.40
N LEU A 92 -0.20 -38.77 11.72
CA LEU A 92 0.45 -39.72 12.64
C LEU A 92 -0.29 -41.07 12.64
N ALA A 93 -1.62 -41.09 12.75
CA ALA A 93 -2.43 -42.31 12.75
C ALA A 93 -2.34 -43.07 11.42
N GLU A 94 -2.24 -42.35 10.30
CA GLU A 94 -2.07 -42.91 8.96
C GLU A 94 -0.63 -43.37 8.65
N GLY A 95 0.31 -43.24 9.61
CA GLY A 95 1.71 -43.60 9.41
C GLY A 95 2.50 -42.70 8.46
N LYS A 96 1.93 -41.55 8.06
CA LYS A 96 2.55 -40.52 7.21
C LYS A 96 3.38 -39.52 8.02
N ALA A 97 3.22 -39.56 9.35
CA ALA A 97 4.05 -38.86 10.33
C ALA A 97 4.49 -39.83 11.42
N TYR A 98 5.41 -39.40 12.27
CA TYR A 98 5.91 -40.21 13.38
C TYR A 98 6.26 -39.36 14.60
N LYS A 99 6.31 -40.00 15.78
CA LYS A 99 6.76 -39.39 17.03
C LYS A 99 8.30 -39.38 17.05
N CYS A 100 8.90 -38.26 17.28
CA CYS A 100 10.34 -38.09 17.41
C CYS A 100 10.65 -37.63 18.84
N PHE A 101 11.43 -38.46 19.56
CA PHE A 101 11.83 -38.20 20.93
C PHE A 101 13.25 -37.62 21.04
N SER A 102 13.93 -37.36 19.91
CA SER A 102 15.25 -36.75 19.92
C SER A 102 15.22 -35.36 20.54
N THR A 103 16.17 -35.16 21.48
CA THR A 103 16.36 -33.89 22.16
C THR A 103 17.04 -32.84 21.25
N GLN A 104 16.99 -31.58 21.66
CA GLN A 104 17.69 -30.50 20.92
C GLN A 104 19.22 -30.73 20.94
N ASP A 105 19.77 -31.25 22.04
CA ASP A 105 21.21 -31.53 22.17
C ASP A 105 21.63 -32.66 21.22
N GLU A 106 20.84 -33.74 21.11
CA GLU A 106 21.10 -34.83 20.16
C GLU A 106 21.05 -34.34 18.71
N ILE A 107 20.05 -33.47 18.37
CA ILE A 107 19.93 -32.89 17.04
C ILE A 107 21.14 -31.98 16.75
N GLN A 108 21.58 -31.18 17.73
CA GLN A 108 22.73 -30.30 17.57
C GLN A 108 24.02 -31.09 17.41
N ALA A 109 24.23 -32.12 18.23
CA ALA A 109 25.39 -33.02 18.12
C ALA A 109 25.47 -33.71 16.75
N PHE A 110 24.30 -34.15 16.21
CA PHE A 110 24.24 -34.68 14.86
C PHE A 110 24.69 -33.66 13.82
N ARG A 111 24.19 -32.40 13.92
CA ARG A 111 24.53 -31.32 12.98
C ARG A 111 26.02 -30.99 13.02
N ASP A 112 26.59 -30.91 14.20
CA ASP A 112 28.02 -30.60 14.40
C ASP A 112 28.91 -31.69 13.83
N THR A 113 28.57 -32.95 14.07
CA THR A 113 29.26 -34.09 13.49
C THR A 113 29.16 -34.11 11.97
N ALA A 114 27.96 -33.96 11.42
CA ALA A 114 27.72 -33.93 10.00
C ALA A 114 28.52 -32.80 9.31
N LYS A 115 28.54 -31.61 9.94
CA LYS A 115 29.31 -30.45 9.47
C LYS A 115 30.80 -30.71 9.45
N ALA A 116 31.35 -31.35 10.52
CA ALA A 116 32.75 -31.70 10.62
C ALA A 116 33.18 -32.73 9.57
N GLU A 117 32.25 -33.62 9.17
CA GLU A 117 32.46 -34.64 8.15
C GLU A 117 32.11 -34.15 6.72
N GLY A 118 31.72 -32.88 6.52
CA GLY A 118 31.29 -32.36 5.22
C GLY A 118 30.01 -32.99 4.67
N LYS A 119 29.18 -33.58 5.54
CA LYS A 119 27.91 -34.21 5.20
C LYS A 119 26.72 -33.23 5.35
N SER A 120 25.56 -33.65 4.86
CA SER A 120 24.32 -32.89 5.04
C SER A 120 23.97 -32.77 6.52
N THR A 121 23.65 -31.54 6.97
CA THR A 121 23.21 -31.24 8.33
C THR A 121 21.69 -31.46 8.52
N LEU A 122 20.96 -31.93 7.50
CA LEU A 122 19.57 -32.31 7.62
C LEU A 122 19.43 -33.49 8.59
N PHE A 123 18.75 -33.23 9.69
CA PHE A 123 18.58 -34.20 10.76
C PHE A 123 17.76 -35.40 10.29
N LYS A 124 18.35 -36.57 10.37
CA LYS A 124 17.70 -37.88 10.15
C LYS A 124 17.39 -38.51 11.50
N SER A 125 16.13 -38.51 11.86
CA SER A 125 15.68 -39.06 13.14
C SER A 125 15.75 -40.58 13.15
N PRO A 126 16.32 -41.20 14.19
CA PRO A 126 16.29 -42.64 14.37
C PRO A 126 14.87 -43.19 14.64
N TRP A 127 13.93 -42.32 14.98
CA TRP A 127 12.56 -42.67 15.27
C TRP A 127 11.68 -42.82 14.03
N ARG A 128 12.13 -42.37 12.87
CA ARG A 128 11.34 -42.34 11.63
C ARG A 128 10.79 -43.72 11.25
N ASP A 129 11.63 -44.72 11.28
CA ASP A 129 11.33 -46.08 10.83
C ASP A 129 11.47 -47.09 11.99
N SER A 130 11.38 -46.61 13.24
CA SER A 130 11.41 -47.44 14.41
C SER A 130 10.20 -48.36 14.45
N ALA A 131 10.42 -49.66 14.50
CA ALA A 131 9.38 -50.66 14.67
C ALA A 131 8.90 -50.78 16.13
N THR A 132 9.52 -50.03 17.05
CA THR A 132 9.21 -50.12 18.46
C THR A 132 7.82 -49.51 18.72
N THR A 133 6.96 -50.29 19.37
CA THR A 133 5.66 -49.82 19.90
C THR A 133 5.81 -49.33 21.33
N ASP A 134 6.90 -49.68 22.00
CA ASP A 134 7.23 -49.23 23.35
C ASP A 134 8.01 -47.91 23.30
N HIS A 135 7.21 -46.82 23.24
CA HIS A 135 7.72 -45.48 23.20
C HIS A 135 8.16 -45.03 24.61
N PRO A 136 9.28 -44.28 24.71
CA PRO A 136 9.68 -43.74 26.00
C PRO A 136 8.62 -42.75 26.51
N ASN A 137 8.40 -42.73 27.82
CA ASN A 137 7.55 -41.75 28.47
C ASN A 137 8.24 -40.37 28.56
N LEU A 138 8.53 -39.80 27.38
CA LEU A 138 9.26 -38.55 27.21
C LEU A 138 8.44 -37.60 26.32
N PRO A 139 8.65 -36.28 26.42
CA PRO A 139 8.10 -35.35 25.47
C PRO A 139 8.56 -35.68 24.04
N PHE A 140 7.65 -35.58 23.07
CA PHE A 140 7.96 -35.83 21.65
C PHE A 140 7.43 -34.71 20.76
N VAL A 141 8.01 -34.60 19.58
CA VAL A 141 7.47 -33.81 18.49
C VAL A 141 6.89 -34.72 17.40
N VAL A 142 5.88 -34.25 16.69
CA VAL A 142 5.36 -34.97 15.52
C VAL A 142 6.08 -34.44 14.27
N ARG A 143 6.69 -35.37 13.51
CA ARG A 143 7.37 -35.04 12.24
C ARG A 143 6.69 -35.74 11.08
N ILE A 144 6.57 -35.04 9.94
CA ILE A 144 6.11 -35.66 8.69
C ILE A 144 7.22 -36.57 8.14
N LYS A 145 6.83 -37.64 7.44
CA LYS A 145 7.77 -38.47 6.66
C LYS A 145 7.99 -37.84 5.29
N ALA A 146 9.07 -37.07 5.11
CA ALA A 146 9.45 -36.51 3.83
C ALA A 146 9.81 -37.63 2.82
N PRO A 147 9.54 -37.46 1.52
CA PRO A 147 10.03 -38.35 0.47
C PRO A 147 11.56 -38.31 0.46
N GLN A 148 12.21 -39.48 0.37
CA GLN A 148 13.67 -39.59 0.45
C GLN A 148 14.35 -39.67 -0.91
N GLU A 149 13.62 -40.13 -1.92
CA GLU A 149 14.13 -40.34 -3.28
C GLU A 149 13.33 -39.52 -4.29
N GLY A 150 13.92 -39.32 -5.47
CA GLY A 150 13.30 -38.54 -6.53
C GLY A 150 13.40 -37.03 -6.30
N SER A 151 12.48 -36.29 -6.86
CA SER A 151 12.42 -34.83 -6.81
C SER A 151 10.99 -34.32 -6.65
N THR A 152 10.84 -33.22 -5.97
CA THR A 152 9.59 -32.45 -5.88
C THR A 152 9.69 -31.26 -6.84
N VAL A 153 8.75 -31.13 -7.75
CA VAL A 153 8.66 -30.02 -8.70
C VAL A 153 7.58 -29.05 -8.22
N ILE A 154 7.96 -27.81 -8.04
CA ILE A 154 7.04 -26.69 -7.78
C ILE A 154 6.80 -26.02 -9.14
N SER A 155 5.62 -26.19 -9.71
CA SER A 155 5.21 -25.43 -10.89
C SER A 155 4.72 -24.06 -10.43
N ASP A 156 5.53 -23.02 -10.65
CA ASP A 156 5.27 -21.66 -10.19
C ASP A 156 4.98 -20.76 -11.39
N GLU A 157 3.87 -20.05 -11.33
CA GLU A 157 3.39 -19.21 -12.43
C GLU A 157 4.32 -18.01 -12.74
N VAL A 158 5.14 -17.60 -11.77
CA VAL A 158 6.08 -16.47 -11.94
C VAL A 158 7.50 -16.98 -12.15
N GLN A 159 7.98 -17.88 -11.27
CA GLN A 159 9.36 -18.37 -11.30
C GLN A 159 9.59 -19.49 -12.31
N GLY A 160 8.51 -20.16 -12.75
CA GLY A 160 8.56 -21.38 -13.56
C GLY A 160 8.82 -22.62 -12.70
N ASP A 161 9.12 -23.74 -13.33
CA ASP A 161 9.35 -25.01 -12.64
C ASP A 161 10.62 -24.98 -11.80
N VAL A 162 10.46 -25.16 -10.47
CA VAL A 162 11.57 -25.25 -9.52
C VAL A 162 11.66 -26.68 -8.99
N THR A 163 12.73 -27.37 -9.34
CA THR A 163 12.96 -28.77 -8.96
C THR A 163 13.85 -28.86 -7.73
N ILE A 164 13.36 -29.49 -6.66
CA ILE A 164 14.10 -29.74 -5.43
C ILE A 164 14.31 -31.24 -5.29
N ASN A 165 15.57 -31.67 -5.14
CA ASN A 165 15.88 -33.06 -4.85
C ASN A 165 15.36 -33.42 -3.45
N ASN A 166 14.59 -34.51 -3.33
CA ASN A 166 13.96 -34.91 -2.07
C ASN A 166 14.96 -35.22 -0.95
N LYS A 167 16.23 -35.54 -1.28
CA LYS A 167 17.30 -35.65 -0.28
C LYS A 167 17.62 -34.34 0.43
N GLN A 168 17.16 -33.20 -0.08
CA GLN A 168 17.28 -31.88 0.54
C GLN A 168 16.06 -31.52 1.41
N LEU A 169 15.02 -32.35 1.42
CA LEU A 169 13.87 -32.18 2.28
C LEU A 169 14.08 -32.93 3.60
N ASP A 170 13.76 -32.24 4.69
CA ASP A 170 13.82 -32.82 6.04
C ASP A 170 12.44 -33.30 6.49
N ASP A 171 12.45 -34.26 7.43
CA ASP A 171 11.24 -34.61 8.18
C ASP A 171 10.89 -33.46 9.12
N MET A 172 10.24 -32.43 8.57
CA MET A 172 9.93 -31.23 9.34
C MET A 172 8.96 -31.53 10.49
N VAL A 173 9.09 -30.77 11.55
CA VAL A 173 8.17 -30.82 12.68
C VAL A 173 6.81 -30.28 12.25
N LEU A 174 5.73 -30.98 12.60
CA LEU A 174 4.35 -30.56 12.45
C LEU A 174 3.79 -30.02 13.78
N LEU A 175 4.04 -30.75 14.89
CA LEU A 175 3.69 -30.34 16.25
C LEU A 175 4.92 -30.34 17.14
N ARG A 176 5.07 -29.30 17.93
CA ARG A 176 6.06 -29.20 19.02
C ARG A 176 5.66 -30.12 20.19
N SER A 177 6.57 -30.36 21.12
CA SER A 177 6.32 -31.24 22.28
C SER A 177 5.15 -30.83 23.16
N GLY A 178 4.79 -29.54 23.18
CA GLY A 178 3.57 -29.04 23.84
C GLY A 178 2.29 -29.16 23.00
N GLY A 179 2.34 -29.82 21.84
CA GLY A 179 1.18 -29.93 20.93
C GLY A 179 0.88 -28.67 20.13
N THR A 180 1.77 -27.67 20.16
CA THR A 180 1.62 -26.43 19.37
C THR A 180 1.99 -26.69 17.90
N PRO A 181 1.13 -26.35 16.94
CA PRO A 181 1.42 -26.47 15.51
C PRO A 181 2.53 -25.52 15.07
N VAL A 182 3.28 -25.93 14.03
CA VAL A 182 4.27 -25.06 13.42
C VAL A 182 3.68 -24.35 12.20
N TYR A 183 4.30 -23.24 11.81
CA TYR A 183 3.91 -22.41 10.68
C TYR A 183 3.59 -23.21 9.39
N MET A 184 4.46 -24.14 9.00
CA MET A 184 4.28 -24.92 7.77
C MET A 184 2.97 -25.73 7.74
N LEU A 185 2.60 -26.32 8.87
CA LEU A 185 1.34 -27.05 9.01
C LEU A 185 0.15 -26.12 9.02
N ALA A 186 0.22 -25.07 9.85
CA ALA A 186 -0.87 -24.13 10.04
C ALA A 186 -1.30 -23.48 8.71
N VAL A 187 -0.34 -22.97 7.93
CA VAL A 187 -0.62 -22.34 6.63
C VAL A 187 -1.30 -23.29 5.66
N VAL A 188 -0.86 -24.56 5.57
CA VAL A 188 -1.44 -25.54 4.64
C VAL A 188 -2.86 -25.91 5.02
N VAL A 189 -3.10 -26.15 6.32
CA VAL A 189 -4.43 -26.50 6.83
C VAL A 189 -5.41 -25.34 6.61
N ASP A 190 -5.00 -24.13 6.98
CA ASP A 190 -5.85 -22.96 6.80
C ASP A 190 -6.13 -22.68 5.31
N ASP A 191 -5.11 -22.73 4.44
CA ASP A 191 -5.30 -22.54 2.99
C ASP A 191 -6.28 -23.57 2.41
N HIS A 192 -6.20 -24.84 2.88
CA HIS A 192 -7.13 -25.89 2.47
C HIS A 192 -8.56 -25.61 2.98
N ASP A 193 -8.72 -25.37 4.28
CA ASP A 193 -10.03 -25.22 4.92
C ASP A 193 -10.73 -23.92 4.48
N MET A 194 -9.95 -22.86 4.12
CA MET A 194 -10.43 -21.62 3.51
C MET A 194 -10.73 -21.77 2.00
N GLY A 195 -10.42 -22.91 1.39
CA GLY A 195 -10.63 -23.17 -0.04
C GLY A 195 -9.73 -22.34 -0.96
N VAL A 196 -8.53 -21.97 -0.51
CA VAL A 196 -7.56 -21.19 -1.29
C VAL A 196 -7.10 -22.00 -2.50
N THR A 197 -7.27 -21.43 -3.68
CA THR A 197 -6.88 -22.04 -4.95
C THR A 197 -5.56 -21.52 -5.50
N HIS A 198 -5.19 -20.27 -5.14
CA HIS A 198 -3.98 -19.60 -5.60
C HIS A 198 -3.24 -18.95 -4.44
N VAL A 199 -1.95 -19.24 -4.33
CA VAL A 199 -1.05 -18.70 -3.30
C VAL A 199 -0.08 -17.73 -3.95
N ILE A 200 -0.39 -16.44 -3.84
CA ILE A 200 0.47 -15.35 -4.34
C ILE A 200 1.19 -14.76 -3.13
N ARG A 201 2.53 -14.81 -3.11
CA ARG A 201 3.34 -14.35 -1.96
C ARG A 201 4.79 -14.03 -2.37
N GLY A 202 5.59 -13.48 -1.46
CA GLY A 202 7.00 -13.18 -1.72
C GLY A 202 7.84 -14.44 -2.05
N ASP A 203 8.84 -14.28 -2.91
CA ASP A 203 9.74 -15.35 -3.36
C ASP A 203 10.69 -15.88 -2.27
N ASP A 204 10.82 -15.16 -1.15
CA ASP A 204 11.49 -15.65 0.05
C ASP A 204 10.79 -16.88 0.66
N HIS A 205 9.52 -17.14 0.29
CA HIS A 205 8.77 -18.35 0.65
C HIS A 205 8.84 -19.49 -0.37
N LEU A 206 9.55 -19.34 -1.48
CA LEU A 206 9.61 -20.35 -2.54
C LEU A 206 10.09 -21.72 -2.02
N ASN A 207 11.13 -21.73 -1.20
CA ASN A 207 11.64 -22.96 -0.56
C ASN A 207 10.64 -23.61 0.39
N ASN A 208 9.66 -22.85 0.91
CA ASN A 208 8.64 -23.38 1.78
C ASN A 208 7.59 -24.18 0.99
N ALA A 209 7.37 -23.85 -0.27
CA ALA A 209 6.37 -24.51 -1.11
C ALA A 209 6.61 -26.03 -1.20
N ALA A 210 7.84 -26.49 -1.42
CA ALA A 210 8.16 -27.92 -1.45
C ALA A 210 7.80 -28.64 -0.14
N ARG A 211 8.06 -27.98 1.01
CA ARG A 211 7.71 -28.52 2.32
C ARG A 211 6.20 -28.55 2.56
N GLN A 212 5.51 -27.52 2.10
CA GLN A 212 4.05 -27.44 2.18
C GLN A 212 3.38 -28.47 1.27
N MET A 213 3.93 -28.70 0.07
CA MET A 213 3.46 -29.74 -0.85
C MET A 213 3.51 -31.14 -0.22
N MET A 214 4.49 -31.45 0.66
CA MET A 214 4.51 -32.71 1.38
C MET A 214 3.24 -32.93 2.22
N ILE A 215 2.73 -31.86 2.85
CA ILE A 215 1.49 -31.94 3.67
C ILE A 215 0.27 -32.13 2.77
N TYR A 216 0.13 -31.33 1.69
CA TYR A 216 -0.95 -31.50 0.71
C TYR A 216 -1.00 -32.91 0.16
N THR A 217 0.16 -33.43 -0.28
CA THR A 217 0.29 -34.79 -0.81
C THR A 217 -0.05 -35.85 0.22
N ALA A 218 0.46 -35.69 1.45
CA ALA A 218 0.22 -36.63 2.53
C ALA A 218 -1.27 -36.68 2.93
N MET A 219 -1.95 -35.56 2.91
CA MET A 219 -3.40 -35.47 3.18
C MET A 219 -4.27 -35.85 1.97
N GLY A 220 -3.70 -35.98 0.78
CA GLY A 220 -4.47 -36.18 -0.45
C GLY A 220 -5.27 -34.94 -0.88
N TRP A 221 -4.83 -33.75 -0.46
CA TRP A 221 -5.44 -32.48 -0.80
C TRP A 221 -4.91 -31.93 -2.13
N ASN A 222 -5.74 -31.15 -2.82
CA ASN A 222 -5.29 -30.44 -4.01
C ASN A 222 -4.23 -29.40 -3.66
N VAL A 223 -3.13 -29.41 -4.39
CA VAL A 223 -2.08 -28.40 -4.26
C VAL A 223 -2.57 -27.12 -4.94
N PRO A 224 -2.50 -25.94 -4.28
CA PRO A 224 -2.88 -24.69 -4.91
C PRO A 224 -1.89 -24.29 -6.02
N VAL A 225 -2.32 -23.40 -6.90
CA VAL A 225 -1.44 -22.73 -7.86
C VAL A 225 -0.49 -21.80 -7.11
N TRP A 226 0.81 -21.91 -7.38
CA TRP A 226 1.84 -21.09 -6.76
C TRP A 226 2.24 -19.92 -7.64
N ALA A 227 2.39 -18.74 -7.05
CA ALA A 227 2.94 -17.55 -7.70
C ALA A 227 3.84 -16.79 -6.71
N HIS A 228 5.16 -16.99 -6.82
CA HIS A 228 6.13 -16.34 -5.96
C HIS A 228 6.66 -15.06 -6.60
N ILE A 229 6.25 -13.93 -6.07
CA ILE A 229 6.57 -12.59 -6.59
C ILE A 229 7.89 -12.09 -5.99
N PRO A 230 8.79 -11.48 -6.81
CA PRO A 230 10.08 -10.99 -6.33
C PRO A 230 9.93 -9.92 -5.24
N LEU A 231 10.91 -9.82 -4.36
CA LEU A 231 10.96 -8.80 -3.33
C LEU A 231 11.10 -7.38 -3.93
N ILE A 232 10.78 -6.37 -3.13
CA ILE A 232 11.05 -4.97 -3.46
C ILE A 232 12.39 -4.58 -2.86
N HIS A 233 13.26 -3.96 -3.68
CA HIS A 233 14.54 -3.42 -3.27
C HIS A 233 14.49 -1.90 -3.18
N GLY A 234 15.37 -1.34 -2.38
CA GLY A 234 15.61 0.10 -2.35
C GLY A 234 16.37 0.60 -3.59
N PRO A 235 16.57 1.92 -3.72
CA PRO A 235 17.34 2.50 -4.81
C PRO A 235 18.77 1.96 -4.91
N ASP A 236 19.34 1.53 -3.78
CA ASP A 236 20.69 0.95 -3.66
C ASP A 236 20.76 -0.54 -4.07
N GLY A 237 19.65 -1.12 -4.52
CA GLY A 237 19.55 -2.53 -4.91
C GLY A 237 19.53 -3.53 -3.76
N LYS A 238 19.49 -3.06 -2.50
CA LYS A 238 19.34 -3.93 -1.32
C LYS A 238 17.88 -4.07 -0.92
N LYS A 239 17.55 -5.09 -0.11
CA LYS A 239 16.20 -5.25 0.43
C LYS A 239 15.71 -3.92 1.01
N LEU A 240 14.51 -3.52 0.63
CA LEU A 240 13.88 -2.28 1.06
C LEU A 240 13.88 -2.19 2.59
N SER A 241 14.29 -1.05 3.14
CA SER A 241 14.36 -0.78 4.58
C SER A 241 13.70 0.57 4.90
N LYS A 242 13.40 0.83 6.17
CA LYS A 242 12.77 2.10 6.62
C LYS A 242 13.45 3.34 6.03
N ARG A 243 14.78 3.39 5.99
CA ARG A 243 15.55 4.51 5.39
C ARG A 243 15.38 4.66 3.87
N HIS A 244 14.81 3.66 3.19
CA HIS A 244 14.60 3.65 1.74
C HIS A 244 13.11 3.70 1.37
N GLY A 245 12.22 4.06 2.31
CA GLY A 245 10.78 4.11 2.08
C GLY A 245 10.02 2.82 2.39
N ALA A 246 10.62 1.88 3.16
CA ALA A 246 9.85 0.77 3.74
C ALA A 246 9.03 1.27 4.95
N LEU A 247 8.26 2.30 4.71
CA LEU A 247 7.30 2.85 5.65
C LEU A 247 6.04 1.98 5.67
N GLY A 248 5.25 2.10 6.71
CA GLY A 248 3.89 1.59 6.70
C GLY A 248 3.03 2.41 5.74
N VAL A 249 1.99 1.81 5.20
CA VAL A 249 1.10 2.51 4.26
C VAL A 249 0.38 3.69 4.91
N GLU A 250 0.18 3.67 6.22
CA GLU A 250 -0.37 4.78 7.00
C GLU A 250 0.50 6.03 6.97
N GLU A 251 1.82 5.89 6.82
CA GLU A 251 2.73 7.03 6.68
C GLU A 251 2.53 7.71 5.33
N TYR A 252 2.30 6.93 4.25
CA TYR A 252 1.97 7.49 2.93
C TYR A 252 0.61 8.17 2.93
N GLN A 253 -0.38 7.62 3.64
CA GLN A 253 -1.66 8.26 3.88
C GLN A 253 -1.48 9.60 4.59
N ALA A 254 -0.69 9.63 5.66
CA ALA A 254 -0.41 10.86 6.42
C ALA A 254 0.38 11.90 5.60
N MET A 255 1.22 11.47 4.65
CA MET A 255 1.88 12.35 3.68
C MET A 255 0.92 12.87 2.60
N GLY A 256 -0.32 12.37 2.55
CA GLY A 256 -1.35 12.82 1.62
C GLY A 256 -1.21 12.26 0.20
N TYR A 257 -0.58 11.09 0.04
CA TYR A 257 -0.64 10.39 -1.25
C TYR A 257 -2.04 9.81 -1.48
N PRO A 258 -2.61 9.93 -2.70
CA PRO A 258 -3.90 9.33 -3.02
C PRO A 258 -3.80 7.79 -3.04
N ALA A 259 -4.79 7.11 -2.47
CA ALA A 259 -4.83 5.64 -2.43
C ALA A 259 -4.79 5.01 -3.85
N SER A 260 -5.48 5.62 -4.82
CA SER A 260 -5.46 5.22 -6.23
C SER A 260 -4.04 5.30 -6.84
N GLY A 261 -3.30 6.36 -6.57
CA GLY A 261 -1.91 6.53 -6.99
C GLY A 261 -0.99 5.49 -6.36
N MET A 262 -1.20 5.22 -5.07
CA MET A 262 -0.47 4.17 -4.37
C MET A 262 -0.74 2.79 -4.97
N ARG A 263 -1.99 2.42 -5.27
CA ARG A 263 -2.32 1.14 -5.93
C ARG A 263 -1.70 1.02 -7.30
N ASN A 264 -1.79 2.06 -8.13
CA ASN A 264 -1.16 2.06 -9.45
C ASN A 264 0.36 1.88 -9.34
N TYR A 265 1.02 2.60 -8.43
CA TYR A 265 2.45 2.49 -8.20
C TYR A 265 2.85 1.11 -7.66
N LEU A 266 2.13 0.59 -6.66
CA LEU A 266 2.38 -0.74 -6.10
C LEU A 266 2.21 -1.85 -7.16
N ALA A 267 1.24 -1.72 -8.07
CA ALA A 267 1.08 -2.65 -9.17
C ALA A 267 2.32 -2.62 -10.09
N ARG A 268 2.82 -1.44 -10.42
CA ARG A 268 4.04 -1.26 -11.24
C ARG A 268 5.34 -1.73 -10.56
N LEU A 269 5.32 -2.00 -9.27
CA LEU A 269 6.45 -2.61 -8.56
C LEU A 269 6.51 -4.12 -8.80
N GLY A 270 6.81 -4.51 -10.03
CA GLY A 270 7.05 -5.89 -10.42
C GLY A 270 6.01 -6.48 -11.36
N TRP A 271 4.96 -5.73 -11.72
CA TRP A 271 4.02 -6.11 -12.77
C TRP A 271 3.96 -5.03 -13.85
N SER A 272 3.67 -5.43 -15.09
CA SER A 272 3.49 -4.54 -16.24
C SER A 272 2.44 -5.08 -17.20
N HIS A 273 1.78 -4.16 -17.90
CA HIS A 273 0.93 -4.42 -19.04
C HIS A 273 1.46 -3.59 -20.21
N GLY A 274 2.24 -4.21 -21.10
CA GLY A 274 2.93 -3.48 -22.15
C GLY A 274 3.73 -2.27 -21.62
N ASP A 275 3.53 -1.12 -22.25
CA ASP A 275 4.14 0.16 -21.88
C ASP A 275 3.24 1.02 -21.00
N ASP A 276 2.07 0.52 -20.60
CA ASP A 276 1.13 1.27 -19.77
C ASP A 276 1.69 1.46 -18.35
N GLU A 277 1.89 2.70 -17.95
CA GLU A 277 2.33 3.06 -16.60
C GLU A 277 1.20 3.57 -15.74
N PHE A 278 0.26 4.30 -16.35
CA PHE A 278 -0.92 4.86 -15.71
C PHE A 278 -2.17 4.08 -16.11
N PHE A 279 -2.96 3.66 -15.14
CA PHE A 279 -4.20 2.93 -15.33
C PHE A 279 -5.15 3.07 -14.14
N SER A 280 -6.43 2.91 -14.41
CA SER A 280 -7.48 2.85 -13.40
C SER A 280 -7.53 1.49 -12.70
N ASP A 281 -8.20 1.42 -11.55
CA ASP A 281 -8.44 0.16 -10.85
C ASP A 281 -9.24 -0.85 -11.69
N ALA A 282 -10.13 -0.37 -12.56
CA ALA A 282 -10.90 -1.23 -13.47
C ALA A 282 -9.97 -1.90 -14.49
N GLN A 283 -9.11 -1.12 -15.13
CA GLN A 283 -8.09 -1.62 -16.06
C GLN A 283 -7.10 -2.57 -15.36
N ALA A 284 -6.64 -2.20 -14.16
CA ALA A 284 -5.74 -3.06 -13.40
C ALA A 284 -6.37 -4.43 -13.10
N LYS A 285 -7.64 -4.49 -12.70
CA LYS A 285 -8.36 -5.75 -12.46
C LYS A 285 -8.54 -6.58 -13.74
N GLU A 286 -8.80 -5.94 -14.86
CA GLU A 286 -8.97 -6.60 -16.15
C GLU A 286 -7.65 -7.18 -16.68
N TRP A 287 -6.56 -6.41 -16.57
CA TRP A 287 -5.28 -6.74 -17.19
C TRP A 287 -4.37 -7.62 -16.34
N PHE A 288 -4.58 -7.64 -15.01
CA PHE A 288 -3.66 -8.30 -14.11
C PHE A 288 -3.59 -9.82 -14.35
N GLY A 289 -2.40 -10.31 -14.67
CA GLY A 289 -2.06 -11.72 -14.86
C GLY A 289 -0.63 -12.01 -14.41
N PHE A 290 -0.33 -13.29 -14.23
CA PHE A 290 1.01 -13.73 -13.79
C PHE A 290 2.07 -13.51 -14.87
N ASP A 291 1.68 -13.55 -16.13
CA ASP A 291 2.53 -13.30 -17.30
C ASP A 291 3.12 -11.89 -17.32
N GLY A 292 2.44 -10.91 -16.72
CA GLY A 292 2.94 -9.55 -16.55
C GLY A 292 3.90 -9.37 -15.37
N ILE A 293 4.10 -10.39 -14.52
CA ILE A 293 4.97 -10.30 -13.35
C ILE A 293 6.41 -10.62 -13.72
N GLY A 294 7.32 -9.65 -13.51
CA GLY A 294 8.76 -9.85 -13.73
C GLY A 294 9.37 -10.80 -12.68
N LYS A 295 10.45 -11.51 -13.07
CA LYS A 295 11.18 -12.44 -12.19
C LYS A 295 12.25 -11.75 -11.33
N SER A 296 12.57 -10.50 -11.62
CA SER A 296 13.61 -9.74 -10.91
C SER A 296 13.02 -8.80 -9.88
N PRO A 297 13.72 -8.51 -8.76
CA PRO A 297 13.28 -7.54 -7.77
C PRO A 297 13.02 -6.16 -8.38
N ALA A 298 11.86 -5.58 -8.07
CA ALA A 298 11.54 -4.22 -8.44
C ALA A 298 12.27 -3.23 -7.52
N ARG A 299 12.62 -2.06 -8.04
CA ARG A 299 13.25 -0.99 -7.26
C ARG A 299 12.25 0.10 -6.93
N PHE A 300 12.22 0.50 -5.66
CA PHE A 300 11.39 1.60 -5.20
C PHE A 300 11.94 2.93 -5.69
N ASP A 301 11.08 3.76 -6.31
CA ASP A 301 11.41 5.08 -6.85
C ASP A 301 10.33 6.11 -6.43
N PHE A 302 10.71 7.05 -5.57
CA PHE A 302 9.81 8.11 -5.11
C PHE A 302 9.33 9.04 -6.23
N LYS A 303 10.19 9.36 -7.20
CA LYS A 303 9.80 10.25 -8.31
C LYS A 303 8.72 9.63 -9.17
N LYS A 304 8.82 8.30 -9.38
CA LYS A 304 7.79 7.55 -10.11
C LYS A 304 6.48 7.48 -9.31
N LEU A 305 6.55 7.26 -7.99
CA LEU A 305 5.38 7.32 -7.11
C LEU A 305 4.69 8.67 -7.22
N GLU A 306 5.42 9.77 -7.01
CA GLU A 306 4.89 11.13 -7.10
C GLU A 306 4.26 11.43 -8.47
N ASN A 307 4.92 10.98 -9.56
CA ASN A 307 4.39 11.18 -10.91
C ASN A 307 3.04 10.49 -11.12
N LEU A 308 2.93 9.22 -10.71
CA LEU A 308 1.67 8.47 -10.82
C LEU A 308 0.58 9.05 -9.92
N CYS A 309 0.92 9.45 -8.70
CA CYS A 309 -0.02 10.11 -7.80
C CYS A 309 -0.53 11.44 -8.37
N GLY A 310 0.35 12.22 -8.99
CA GLY A 310 -0.03 13.45 -9.66
C GLY A 310 -0.96 13.21 -10.86
N GLN A 311 -0.73 12.17 -11.64
CA GLN A 311 -1.61 11.79 -12.73
C GLN A 311 -2.98 11.34 -12.21
N GLN A 312 -3.03 10.57 -11.14
CA GLN A 312 -4.30 10.13 -10.51
C GLN A 312 -5.09 11.33 -9.97
N ILE A 313 -4.43 12.29 -9.29
CA ILE A 313 -5.09 13.52 -8.84
C ILE A 313 -5.67 14.30 -10.03
N ALA A 314 -4.88 14.46 -11.10
CA ALA A 314 -5.32 15.19 -12.28
C ALA A 314 -6.52 14.54 -12.98
N ASP A 315 -6.56 13.20 -13.04
CA ASP A 315 -7.61 12.41 -13.69
C ASP A 315 -8.86 12.21 -12.81
N SER A 316 -8.74 12.38 -11.49
CA SER A 316 -9.85 12.14 -10.55
C SER A 316 -11.02 13.06 -10.81
N GLU A 317 -12.24 12.54 -10.67
CA GLU A 317 -13.48 13.34 -10.66
C GLU A 317 -13.47 14.30 -9.47
N ASN A 318 -13.90 15.57 -9.70
CA ASN A 318 -13.82 16.62 -8.69
C ASN A 318 -14.52 16.25 -7.37
N ALA A 319 -15.72 15.65 -7.47
CA ALA A 319 -16.47 15.24 -6.28
C ALA A 319 -15.82 14.08 -5.52
N ALA A 320 -15.13 13.18 -6.22
CA ALA A 320 -14.37 12.10 -5.58
C ALA A 320 -13.14 12.67 -4.86
N LEU A 321 -12.38 13.53 -5.53
CA LEU A 321 -11.21 14.18 -4.96
C LEU A 321 -11.54 15.05 -3.73
N LEU A 322 -12.69 15.75 -3.75
CA LEU A 322 -13.15 16.50 -2.58
C LEU A 322 -13.40 15.58 -1.38
N ARG A 323 -14.05 14.42 -1.57
CA ARG A 323 -14.24 13.44 -0.48
C ARG A 323 -12.92 12.94 0.08
N GLU A 324 -11.96 12.61 -0.77
CA GLU A 324 -10.62 12.18 -0.34
C GLU A 324 -9.88 13.27 0.44
N LEU A 325 -10.06 14.55 0.07
CA LEU A 325 -9.53 15.68 0.83
C LEU A 325 -10.21 15.82 2.21
N GLU A 326 -11.52 15.64 2.29
CA GLU A 326 -12.26 15.68 3.57
C GLU A 326 -11.79 14.54 4.50
N GLU A 327 -11.58 13.35 3.96
CA GLU A 327 -11.00 12.21 4.70
C GLU A 327 -9.57 12.53 5.17
N PHE A 328 -8.76 13.15 4.33
CA PHE A 328 -7.42 13.58 4.68
C PHE A 328 -7.43 14.64 5.80
N PHE A 329 -8.32 15.61 5.75
CA PHE A 329 -8.50 16.59 6.84
C PHE A 329 -8.91 15.90 8.16
N ALA A 330 -9.81 14.93 8.10
CA ALA A 330 -10.23 14.17 9.28
C ALA A 330 -9.06 13.36 9.89
N VAL A 331 -8.24 12.73 9.05
CA VAL A 331 -7.06 11.94 9.49
C VAL A 331 -5.97 12.83 10.09
N THR A 332 -5.77 14.02 9.54
CA THR A 332 -4.74 14.98 10.02
C THR A 332 -5.22 15.87 11.16
N GLY A 333 -6.50 15.79 11.53
CA GLY A 333 -7.10 16.63 12.58
C GLY A 333 -7.31 18.08 12.16
N ALA A 334 -7.32 18.36 10.85
CA ALA A 334 -7.65 19.68 10.34
C ALA A 334 -9.15 19.98 10.49
N PRO A 335 -9.56 21.26 10.60
CA PRO A 335 -10.96 21.64 10.71
C PRO A 335 -11.77 21.17 9.48
N SER A 336 -13.02 20.80 9.71
CA SER A 336 -13.96 20.48 8.62
C SER A 336 -14.26 21.71 7.77
N LEU A 337 -14.40 21.50 6.47
CA LEU A 337 -14.74 22.55 5.50
C LEU A 337 -16.20 22.96 5.61
N SER A 338 -16.49 24.25 5.47
CA SER A 338 -17.86 24.75 5.26
C SER A 338 -18.36 24.34 3.87
N ASP A 339 -19.67 24.27 3.68
CA ASP A 339 -20.28 23.94 2.38
C ASP A 339 -19.87 24.93 1.30
N GLU A 340 -19.70 26.21 1.65
CA GLU A 340 -19.21 27.25 0.75
C GLU A 340 -17.78 26.95 0.28
N LYS A 341 -16.84 26.64 1.21
CA LYS A 341 -15.46 26.27 0.87
C LYS A 341 -15.39 24.99 0.04
N LYS A 342 -16.26 24.02 0.31
CA LYS A 342 -16.37 22.80 -0.52
C LYS A 342 -16.80 23.11 -1.94
N GLN A 343 -17.76 24.00 -2.11
CA GLN A 343 -18.20 24.42 -3.45
C GLN A 343 -17.07 25.13 -4.19
N LEU A 344 -16.41 26.10 -3.55
CA LEU A 344 -15.27 26.83 -4.14
C LEU A 344 -14.12 25.89 -4.52
N LEU A 345 -13.81 24.91 -3.66
CA LEU A 345 -12.81 23.88 -3.99
C LEU A 345 -13.22 23.06 -5.22
N THR A 346 -14.48 22.64 -5.29
CA THR A 346 -15.00 21.88 -6.43
C THR A 346 -14.91 22.68 -7.73
N ASP A 347 -15.30 23.94 -7.68
CA ASP A 347 -15.25 24.85 -8.83
C ASP A 347 -13.82 25.19 -9.25
N GLY A 348 -12.89 25.24 -8.27
CA GLY A 348 -11.47 25.53 -8.46
C GLY A 348 -10.62 24.33 -8.86
N MET A 349 -11.14 23.10 -8.85
CA MET A 349 -10.33 21.89 -9.09
C MET A 349 -9.57 21.92 -10.42
N TYR A 350 -10.09 22.58 -11.45
CA TYR A 350 -9.44 22.68 -12.75
C TYR A 350 -8.05 23.33 -12.67
N CYS A 351 -7.82 24.28 -11.75
CA CYS A 351 -6.53 24.95 -11.54
C CYS A 351 -5.76 24.39 -10.33
N LEU A 352 -6.43 23.72 -9.39
CA LEU A 352 -5.81 23.16 -8.19
C LEU A 352 -5.11 21.83 -8.47
N LYS A 353 -5.74 20.96 -9.28
CA LYS A 353 -5.18 19.63 -9.64
C LYS A 353 -3.88 19.71 -10.42
N GLU A 354 -3.67 20.79 -11.18
CA GLU A 354 -2.51 20.94 -12.05
C GLU A 354 -1.21 20.82 -11.25
N ARG A 355 -0.39 19.82 -11.58
CA ARG A 355 0.92 19.56 -10.93
C ARG A 355 0.87 19.25 -9.43
N ALA A 356 -0.28 19.05 -8.81
CA ALA A 356 -0.35 18.55 -7.44
C ALA A 356 -0.08 17.05 -7.46
N LYS A 357 0.81 16.58 -6.58
CA LYS A 357 1.19 15.17 -6.46
C LYS A 357 0.67 14.53 -5.18
N THR A 358 0.32 15.37 -4.21
CA THR A 358 -0.21 15.00 -2.90
C THR A 358 -1.32 15.96 -2.49
N TYR A 359 -2.12 15.56 -1.51
CA TYR A 359 -3.16 16.45 -0.95
C TYR A 359 -2.58 17.71 -0.30
N PRO A 360 -1.47 17.66 0.47
CA PRO A 360 -0.82 18.89 0.95
C PRO A 360 -0.45 19.88 -0.16
N GLU A 361 0.06 19.41 -1.31
CA GLU A 361 0.36 20.28 -2.45
C GLU A 361 -0.91 20.88 -3.07
N LEU A 362 -2.01 20.13 -3.11
CA LEU A 362 -3.30 20.63 -3.58
C LEU A 362 -3.90 21.65 -2.60
N ILE A 363 -3.83 21.37 -1.29
CA ILE A 363 -4.26 22.26 -0.22
C ILE A 363 -3.45 23.56 -0.23
N ASP A 364 -2.14 23.46 -0.43
CA ASP A 364 -1.25 24.63 -0.54
C ASP A 364 -1.68 25.55 -1.69
N LYS A 365 -2.09 25.00 -2.82
CA LYS A 365 -2.63 25.80 -3.93
C LYS A 365 -4.04 26.35 -3.66
N ALA A 366 -4.80 25.65 -2.84
CA ALA A 366 -6.16 26.04 -2.46
C ALA A 366 -6.20 27.06 -1.32
N GLU A 367 -5.05 27.49 -0.79
CA GLU A 367 -4.97 28.40 0.36
C GLU A 367 -5.83 29.65 0.18
N PHE A 368 -5.90 30.22 -1.03
CA PHE A 368 -6.74 31.36 -1.32
C PHE A 368 -8.25 31.12 -1.10
N ILE A 369 -8.70 29.86 -1.11
CA ILE A 369 -10.09 29.46 -0.78
C ILE A 369 -10.22 29.25 0.74
N LEU A 370 -9.18 28.73 1.38
CA LEU A 370 -9.22 28.28 2.76
C LEU A 370 -9.06 29.42 3.77
N VAL A 371 -8.31 30.48 3.40
CA VAL A 371 -8.11 31.65 4.28
C VAL A 371 -9.37 32.50 4.36
N ASP A 372 -9.64 32.98 5.57
CA ASP A 372 -10.73 33.93 5.85
C ASP A 372 -10.23 35.39 5.72
N ARG A 373 -11.16 36.33 5.53
CA ARG A 373 -10.86 37.77 5.53
C ARG A 373 -10.72 38.33 6.96
N PRO A 374 -9.85 39.35 7.14
CA PRO A 374 -8.88 39.90 6.20
C PRO A 374 -7.73 38.93 5.91
N VAL A 375 -7.30 38.87 4.64
CA VAL A 375 -6.15 38.02 4.25
C VAL A 375 -4.86 38.64 4.79
N ILE A 376 -4.14 37.90 5.60
CA ILE A 376 -2.85 38.34 6.20
C ILE A 376 -1.71 37.83 5.31
N PRO A 377 -0.96 38.73 4.64
CA PRO A 377 0.17 38.33 3.80
C PRO A 377 1.33 37.76 4.60
N ASP A 378 2.01 36.73 4.06
CA ASP A 378 3.28 36.29 4.59
C ASP A 378 4.37 37.38 4.47
N GLU A 379 5.52 37.22 5.18
CA GLU A 379 6.61 38.21 5.19
C GLU A 379 7.13 38.54 3.78
N LYS A 380 7.11 37.62 2.86
CA LYS A 380 7.57 37.81 1.48
C LYS A 380 6.53 38.58 0.66
N SER A 381 5.26 38.24 0.81
CA SER A 381 4.16 38.80 0.04
C SER A 381 3.75 40.19 0.55
N SER A 382 3.93 40.49 1.85
CA SER A 382 3.71 41.82 2.43
C SER A 382 4.55 42.90 1.73
N LYS A 383 5.74 42.55 1.24
CA LYS A 383 6.61 43.46 0.48
C LYS A 383 6.03 43.89 -0.88
N ASN A 384 5.01 43.17 -1.37
CA ASN A 384 4.29 43.54 -2.59
C ASN A 384 3.12 44.50 -2.32
N LEU A 385 2.83 44.82 -1.07
CA LEU A 385 1.75 45.74 -0.67
C LEU A 385 2.30 47.05 -0.11
N ASP A 386 3.27 47.64 -0.84
CA ASP A 386 3.74 49.00 -0.55
C ASP A 386 2.67 50.06 -0.94
N ASN A 387 2.87 51.29 -0.54
CA ASN A 387 1.90 52.37 -0.79
C ASN A 387 1.56 52.57 -2.29
N VAL A 388 2.52 52.37 -3.18
CA VAL A 388 2.30 52.47 -4.63
C VAL A 388 1.40 51.31 -5.08
N SER A 389 1.71 50.08 -4.69
CA SER A 389 0.95 48.91 -5.04
C SER A 389 -0.48 48.97 -4.49
N ARG A 390 -0.68 49.46 -3.25
CA ARG A 390 -2.02 49.68 -2.66
C ARG A 390 -2.82 50.72 -3.46
N GLY A 391 -2.16 51.80 -3.91
CA GLY A 391 -2.79 52.80 -4.80
C GLY A 391 -3.28 52.17 -6.12
N ILE A 392 -2.49 51.30 -6.73
CA ILE A 392 -2.85 50.61 -7.98
C ILE A 392 -3.97 49.59 -7.74
N LEU A 393 -4.01 48.89 -6.60
CA LEU A 393 -5.12 48.03 -6.25
C LEU A 393 -6.42 48.82 -6.07
N ASN A 394 -6.40 50.02 -5.49
CA ASN A 394 -7.54 50.92 -5.41
C ASN A 394 -8.07 51.36 -6.79
N GLU A 395 -7.16 51.62 -7.73
CA GLU A 395 -7.55 51.92 -9.13
C GLU A 395 -8.11 50.70 -9.84
N LEU A 396 -7.56 49.52 -9.60
CA LEU A 396 -7.97 48.26 -10.22
C LEU A 396 -9.39 47.86 -9.83
N THR A 397 -9.74 48.01 -8.55
CA THR A 397 -11.03 47.55 -7.99
C THR A 397 -12.26 48.02 -8.78
N PRO A 398 -12.45 49.32 -9.08
CA PRO A 398 -13.61 49.77 -9.87
C PRO A 398 -13.57 49.24 -11.31
N HIS A 399 -12.43 49.04 -11.93
CA HIS A 399 -12.30 48.44 -13.25
C HIS A 399 -12.81 47.00 -13.27
N LEU A 400 -12.40 46.18 -12.29
CA LEU A 400 -12.91 44.81 -12.15
C LEU A 400 -14.40 44.81 -11.77
N GLN A 401 -14.84 45.74 -10.91
CA GLN A 401 -16.23 45.83 -10.50
C GLN A 401 -17.20 46.09 -11.69
N ASN A 402 -16.74 46.83 -12.71
CA ASN A 402 -17.54 47.16 -13.90
C ASN A 402 -17.33 46.16 -15.04
N ALA A 403 -16.37 45.25 -14.97
CA ALA A 403 -16.12 44.27 -16.02
C ALA A 403 -17.14 43.11 -15.96
N SER A 404 -17.37 42.48 -17.11
CA SER A 404 -17.99 41.16 -17.17
C SER A 404 -17.09 40.13 -16.46
N TRP A 405 -17.71 39.20 -15.70
CA TRP A 405 -16.92 38.28 -14.84
C TRP A 405 -16.53 37.02 -15.60
N ASP A 406 -15.70 37.23 -16.63
CA ASP A 406 -15.06 36.20 -17.43
C ASP A 406 -13.58 36.55 -17.63
N ARG A 407 -12.76 35.55 -17.99
CA ARG A 407 -11.31 35.69 -18.08
C ARG A 407 -10.88 36.82 -19.00
N GLU A 408 -11.47 36.93 -20.21
CA GLU A 408 -11.05 37.88 -21.23
C GLU A 408 -11.27 39.33 -20.74
N ASN A 409 -12.45 39.62 -20.19
CA ASN A 409 -12.79 40.96 -19.69
C ASN A 409 -12.02 41.33 -18.42
N LEU A 410 -11.74 40.36 -17.53
CA LEU A 410 -10.93 40.57 -16.34
C LEU A 410 -9.46 40.85 -16.69
N GLU A 411 -8.90 40.11 -17.66
CA GLU A 411 -7.56 40.35 -18.20
C GLU A 411 -7.47 41.73 -18.87
N ALA A 412 -8.45 42.13 -19.68
CA ALA A 412 -8.50 43.44 -20.32
C ALA A 412 -8.58 44.57 -19.29
N ALA A 413 -9.45 44.46 -18.30
CA ALA A 413 -9.59 45.45 -17.21
C ALA A 413 -8.26 45.61 -16.42
N THR A 414 -7.61 44.49 -16.12
CA THR A 414 -6.32 44.50 -15.40
C THR A 414 -5.20 45.12 -16.24
N ASN A 415 -5.14 44.81 -17.52
CA ASN A 415 -4.14 45.36 -18.43
C ASN A 415 -4.36 46.85 -18.62
N THR A 416 -5.57 47.36 -18.72
CA THR A 416 -5.90 48.79 -18.80
C THR A 416 -5.28 49.56 -17.62
N VAL A 417 -5.42 49.04 -16.41
CA VAL A 417 -4.84 49.67 -15.19
C VAL A 417 -3.29 49.56 -15.20
N ALA A 418 -2.74 48.43 -15.64
CA ALA A 418 -1.31 48.25 -15.74
C ALA A 418 -0.66 49.25 -16.73
N GLU A 419 -1.28 49.44 -17.91
CA GLU A 419 -0.85 50.39 -18.93
C GLU A 419 -0.94 51.85 -18.44
N ALA A 420 -2.06 52.21 -17.75
CA ALA A 420 -2.24 53.53 -17.19
C ALA A 420 -1.17 53.90 -16.15
N ASN A 421 -0.64 52.89 -15.43
CA ASN A 421 0.44 53.04 -14.46
C ASN A 421 1.85 52.79 -15.04
N GLU A 422 1.98 52.61 -16.34
CA GLU A 422 3.24 52.36 -17.07
C GLU A 422 3.99 51.10 -16.51
N ILE A 423 3.27 50.10 -16.03
CA ILE A 423 3.82 48.84 -15.48
C ILE A 423 3.42 47.65 -16.33
N LYS A 424 4.24 46.58 -16.28
CA LYS A 424 3.88 45.29 -16.87
C LYS A 424 2.93 44.52 -15.90
N PHE A 425 2.01 43.74 -16.45
CA PHE A 425 1.11 42.87 -15.68
C PHE A 425 1.83 42.07 -14.57
N GLY A 426 3.04 41.54 -14.86
CA GLY A 426 3.80 40.78 -13.86
C GLY A 426 4.12 41.55 -12.56
N LYS A 427 4.20 42.91 -12.63
CA LYS A 427 4.34 43.76 -11.44
C LYS A 427 3.03 43.94 -10.66
N LEU A 428 1.90 43.95 -11.34
CA LEU A 428 0.58 44.03 -10.70
C LEU A 428 0.14 42.68 -10.11
N ALA A 429 0.54 41.56 -10.72
CA ALA A 429 0.20 40.22 -10.28
C ALA A 429 0.72 39.90 -8.87
N GLY A 430 1.87 40.47 -8.46
CA GLY A 430 2.41 40.31 -7.09
C GLY A 430 1.49 40.88 -6.02
N PRO A 431 1.13 42.16 -6.07
CA PRO A 431 0.13 42.77 -5.19
C PRO A 431 -1.23 42.05 -5.17
N MET A 432 -1.73 41.65 -6.36
CA MET A 432 -2.99 40.90 -6.44
C MET A 432 -2.91 39.55 -5.72
N ARG A 433 -1.81 38.80 -5.87
CA ARG A 433 -1.60 37.53 -5.13
C ARG A 433 -1.55 37.74 -3.62
N ALA A 434 -0.85 38.79 -3.19
CA ALA A 434 -0.76 39.14 -1.79
C ALA A 434 -2.14 39.48 -1.20
N ALA A 435 -2.96 40.23 -1.93
CA ALA A 435 -4.32 40.58 -1.54
C ALA A 435 -5.28 39.38 -1.54
N LEU A 436 -5.22 38.53 -2.56
CA LEU A 436 -6.17 37.43 -2.75
C LEU A 436 -5.84 36.18 -1.92
N ALA A 437 -4.56 35.90 -1.68
CA ALA A 437 -4.11 34.65 -1.08
C ALA A 437 -3.08 34.83 0.03
N GLY A 438 -2.56 36.03 0.26
CA GLY A 438 -1.52 36.28 1.26
C GLY A 438 -0.15 35.71 0.91
N ARG A 439 0.06 35.17 -0.29
CA ARG A 439 1.28 34.44 -0.68
C ARG A 439 1.61 34.59 -2.17
N ALA A 440 2.90 34.33 -2.49
CA ALA A 440 3.38 34.49 -3.87
C ALA A 440 3.16 33.23 -4.73
N ALA A 441 3.24 32.04 -4.14
CA ALA A 441 3.06 30.77 -4.84
C ALA A 441 1.58 30.38 -4.87
N THR A 442 0.88 30.65 -5.98
CA THR A 442 -0.55 30.48 -6.13
C THR A 442 -0.90 30.02 -7.55
N PRO A 443 -2.12 29.57 -7.83
CA PRO A 443 -2.65 29.49 -9.17
C PRO A 443 -2.55 30.82 -9.93
N SER A 444 -3.00 30.86 -11.17
CA SER A 444 -3.12 32.11 -11.92
C SER A 444 -4.02 33.09 -11.15
N VAL A 445 -3.65 34.37 -11.16
CA VAL A 445 -4.47 35.43 -10.53
C VAL A 445 -5.90 35.40 -11.05
N PHE A 446 -6.08 35.19 -12.36
CA PHE A 446 -7.39 35.16 -12.98
C PHE A 446 -8.18 33.89 -12.61
N ASP A 447 -7.51 32.75 -12.39
CA ASP A 447 -8.18 31.55 -11.86
C ASP A 447 -8.68 31.80 -10.44
N MET A 448 -7.86 32.43 -9.59
CA MET A 448 -8.29 32.76 -8.22
C MET A 448 -9.48 33.72 -8.21
N ILE A 449 -9.46 34.77 -9.05
CA ILE A 449 -10.56 35.73 -9.18
C ILE A 449 -11.85 35.04 -9.64
N LEU A 450 -11.78 34.17 -10.62
CA LEU A 450 -12.93 33.45 -11.14
C LEU A 450 -13.52 32.49 -10.10
N VAL A 451 -12.68 31.80 -9.34
CA VAL A 451 -13.12 30.87 -8.29
C VAL A 451 -13.71 31.61 -7.09
N LEU A 452 -13.06 32.68 -6.61
CA LEU A 452 -13.56 33.50 -5.48
C LEU A 452 -14.87 34.22 -5.81
N GLY A 453 -15.08 34.50 -7.07
CA GLY A 453 -16.20 35.31 -7.49
C GLY A 453 -16.00 36.81 -7.26
N LYS A 454 -16.96 37.60 -7.78
CA LYS A 454 -16.84 39.06 -7.82
C LYS A 454 -16.81 39.70 -6.44
N GLU A 455 -17.74 39.33 -5.59
CA GLU A 455 -17.92 39.97 -4.28
C GLU A 455 -16.71 39.77 -3.38
N GLU A 456 -16.25 38.52 -3.24
CA GLU A 456 -15.11 38.18 -2.40
C GLU A 456 -13.79 38.77 -2.94
N THR A 457 -13.58 38.73 -4.27
CA THR A 457 -12.42 39.34 -4.92
C THR A 457 -12.32 40.84 -4.63
N ILE A 458 -13.41 41.59 -4.87
CA ILE A 458 -13.45 43.02 -4.65
C ILE A 458 -13.20 43.34 -3.17
N ALA A 459 -13.82 42.58 -2.28
CA ALA A 459 -13.65 42.76 -0.85
C ALA A 459 -12.21 42.57 -0.40
N ARG A 460 -11.51 41.52 -0.85
CA ARG A 460 -10.07 41.26 -0.54
C ARG A 460 -9.15 42.33 -1.10
N LEU A 461 -9.44 42.82 -2.33
CA LEU A 461 -8.63 43.90 -2.92
C LEU A 461 -8.82 45.20 -2.12
N ASN A 462 -10.00 45.52 -1.67
CA ASN A 462 -10.27 46.69 -0.83
C ASN A 462 -9.56 46.58 0.53
N ASP A 463 -9.69 45.41 1.23
CA ASP A 463 -8.99 45.19 2.51
C ASP A 463 -7.47 45.39 2.37
N ALA A 464 -6.88 44.87 1.29
CA ALA A 464 -5.46 45.00 1.04
C ALA A 464 -5.03 46.42 0.59
N ALA A 465 -5.94 47.18 0.01
CA ALA A 465 -5.68 48.54 -0.45
C ALA A 465 -5.80 49.58 0.68
N GLU A 466 -6.50 49.26 1.79
CA GLU A 466 -6.56 50.13 2.96
C GLU A 466 -5.16 50.30 3.55
N VAL A 467 -4.76 51.55 3.74
CA VAL A 467 -3.50 51.88 4.40
C VAL A 467 -3.76 51.81 5.91
N GLU A 468 -3.08 50.90 6.61
CA GLU A 468 -3.01 51.01 8.05
C GLU A 468 -2.35 52.36 8.37
N GLU A 469 -3.13 53.34 8.86
CA GLU A 469 -2.58 54.55 9.49
C GLU A 469 -1.85 54.08 10.77
N GLY A 470 -0.53 53.87 10.62
CA GLY A 470 0.37 53.52 11.71
C GLY A 470 0.74 54.70 12.58
#